data_b06d7d5132e260a4ce0004156e2e68b2
#
_entry.id   b06d7d5132e260a4ce0004156e2e68b2
#
_cell.length_a   1.000
_cell.length_b   1.000
_cell.length_c   1.000
_cell.angle_alpha   90.00
_cell.angle_beta   90.00
_cell.angle_gamma   90.00
#
_symmetry.space_group_name_H-M   'P 1'
#
loop_
_entity.id
_entity.type
_entity.pdbx_description
1 polymer ?
#
loop_
_entity_poly.entity_id
_entity_poly.type
_entity_poly.pdbx_seq_one_letter_code
_entity_poly.pdbx_strand_id
1 'polypeptide(L)'
;MPTNENNKQLAIGWREWAALPLLGIPAIKIKVDTGAKTSALHTYKMETFNRSGMDYIRFWIHPLQRRKDIEIACEAQVLDRRVVRDSGGHAEERYVISTPIRIGPHEWEIELTLTSREDMLFRMLLGRRAIVGGDFLVDPKASYLHGKRPRKAYPSRKKKHKGISK
;
A
#
# COMPACT_ATOMS: atom_id res chain seq x y z
N MET A 1 31.80 -25.85 -3.37
CA MET A 1 31.15 -24.64 -2.86
C MET A 1 29.69 -24.96 -2.60
N PRO A 2 29.26 -24.98 -1.37
CA PRO A 2 27.84 -25.10 -1.13
C PRO A 2 27.16 -23.85 -1.72
N THR A 3 26.32 -24.07 -2.70
CA THR A 3 25.39 -23.06 -3.15
C THR A 3 24.48 -22.77 -1.96
N ASN A 4 24.64 -21.62 -1.37
CA ASN A 4 23.71 -21.13 -0.35
C ASN A 4 22.35 -20.96 -1.03
N GLU A 5 21.55 -22.01 -1.00
CA GLU A 5 20.15 -21.95 -1.46
C GLU A 5 19.33 -20.92 -0.67
N ASN A 6 19.86 -20.47 0.48
CA ASN A 6 19.25 -19.47 1.35
C ASN A 6 19.42 -18.01 0.87
N ASN A 7 20.15 -17.77 -0.22
CA ASN A 7 20.44 -16.42 -0.74
C ASN A 7 19.79 -16.13 -2.10
N LYS A 8 18.75 -16.87 -2.49
CA LYS A 8 17.98 -16.49 -3.65
C LYS A 8 17.17 -15.24 -3.31
N GLN A 9 17.56 -14.12 -3.93
CA GLN A 9 16.73 -12.94 -3.96
C GLN A 9 15.32 -13.32 -4.40
N LEU A 10 14.34 -12.89 -3.63
CA LEU A 10 12.95 -13.19 -3.94
C LEU A 10 12.46 -12.27 -5.05
N ALA A 11 11.71 -12.82 -5.97
CA ALA A 11 11.06 -12.05 -7.01
C ALA A 11 9.68 -11.60 -6.55
N ILE A 12 9.31 -10.39 -6.95
CA ILE A 12 7.92 -9.92 -6.95
C ILE A 12 7.50 -9.64 -8.40
N GLY A 13 6.20 -9.78 -8.67
CA GLY A 13 5.63 -9.43 -9.96
C GLY A 13 5.45 -7.93 -10.11
N TRP A 14 4.90 -7.49 -11.24
CA TRP A 14 4.60 -6.08 -11.46
C TRP A 14 3.43 -5.60 -10.59
N ARG A 15 2.65 -6.52 -10.05
CA ARG A 15 1.60 -6.30 -9.04
C ARG A 15 1.59 -7.46 -8.06
N GLU A 16 1.28 -7.13 -6.81
CA GLU A 16 1.23 -8.07 -5.70
C GLU A 16 0.12 -7.68 -4.72
N TRP A 17 -0.28 -8.62 -3.86
CA TRP A 17 -1.05 -8.32 -2.66
C TRP A 17 -0.11 -8.08 -1.49
N ALA A 18 -0.37 -7.01 -0.76
CA ALA A 18 0.38 -6.65 0.44
C ALA A 18 -0.56 -6.44 1.62
N ALA A 19 -0.01 -6.45 2.81
CA ALA A 19 -0.66 -6.02 4.04
C ALA A 19 0.14 -4.88 4.68
N LEU A 20 -0.56 -3.94 5.29
CA LEU A 20 0.01 -2.90 6.13
C LEU A 20 -0.54 -3.10 7.55
N PRO A 21 0.06 -4.02 8.33
CA PRO A 21 -0.58 -4.52 9.55
C PRO A 21 -0.77 -3.47 10.63
N LEU A 22 0.16 -2.53 10.79
CA LEU A 22 0.02 -1.46 11.79
C LEU A 22 -1.00 -0.39 11.40
N LEU A 23 -1.38 -0.33 10.14
CA LEU A 23 -2.42 0.57 9.65
C LEU A 23 -3.80 -0.10 9.64
N GLY A 24 -3.88 -1.37 10.02
CA GLY A 24 -5.12 -2.12 9.98
C GLY A 24 -5.59 -2.47 8.56
N ILE A 25 -4.67 -2.51 7.60
CA ILE A 25 -4.96 -2.86 6.21
C ILE A 25 -4.55 -4.31 5.96
N PRO A 26 -5.50 -5.26 5.99
CA PRO A 26 -5.15 -6.67 5.87
C PRO A 26 -4.77 -7.10 4.45
N ALA A 27 -5.25 -6.40 3.45
CA ALA A 27 -4.88 -6.67 2.06
C ALA A 27 -5.08 -5.42 1.21
N ILE A 28 -4.09 -5.12 0.39
CA ILE A 28 -4.15 -4.04 -0.60
C ILE A 28 -3.36 -4.47 -1.83
N LYS A 29 -3.91 -4.21 -3.01
CA LYS A 29 -3.22 -4.51 -4.25
C LYS A 29 -2.24 -3.39 -4.55
N ILE A 30 -0.98 -3.75 -4.71
CA ILE A 30 0.09 -2.82 -5.02
C ILE A 30 0.54 -2.97 -6.47
N LYS A 31 0.88 -1.85 -7.08
CA LYS A 31 1.62 -1.78 -8.34
C LYS A 31 3.08 -1.51 -8.01
N VAL A 32 3.97 -2.34 -8.55
CA VAL A 32 5.41 -2.16 -8.38
C VAL A 32 5.90 -1.14 -9.39
N ASP A 33 6.48 -0.06 -8.91
CA ASP A 33 6.93 1.06 -9.74
C ASP A 33 8.40 1.36 -9.45
N THR A 34 9.28 0.77 -10.26
CA THR A 34 10.73 0.96 -10.13
C THR A 34 11.17 2.37 -10.53
N GLY A 35 10.34 3.10 -11.27
CA GLY A 35 10.59 4.49 -11.64
C GLY A 35 10.31 5.48 -10.52
N ALA A 36 9.47 5.12 -9.56
CA ALA A 36 9.19 5.94 -8.40
C ALA A 36 10.21 5.66 -7.29
N LYS A 37 10.78 6.71 -6.73
CA LYS A 37 11.75 6.59 -5.63
C LYS A 37 11.10 6.13 -4.34
N THR A 38 9.92 6.67 -4.02
CA THR A 38 9.17 6.41 -2.79
C THR A 38 7.84 5.76 -3.08
N SER A 39 7.35 4.97 -2.12
CA SER A 39 6.03 4.37 -2.18
C SER A 39 4.95 5.41 -1.90
N ALA A 40 3.75 5.18 -2.44
CA ALA A 40 2.62 6.08 -2.26
C ALA A 40 1.34 5.30 -1.95
N LEU A 41 0.58 5.82 -0.99
CA LEU A 41 -0.75 5.32 -0.64
C LEU A 41 -1.78 6.39 -0.98
N HIS A 42 -2.78 6.01 -1.77
CA HIS A 42 -3.85 6.92 -2.17
C HIS A 42 -4.97 6.91 -1.15
N THR A 43 -5.25 8.09 -0.60
CA THR A 43 -6.29 8.30 0.40
C THR A 43 -7.39 9.18 -0.20
N TYR A 44 -8.58 9.11 0.35
CA TYR A 44 -9.63 10.04 -0.05
C TYR A 44 -9.87 11.15 0.98
N LYS A 45 -9.38 10.99 2.20
CA LYS A 45 -9.49 11.98 3.26
C LYS A 45 -8.27 11.90 4.18
N MET A 46 -7.76 13.05 4.59
CA MET A 46 -6.66 13.18 5.55
C MET A 46 -6.95 14.29 6.54
N GLU A 47 -6.60 14.06 7.81
CA GLU A 47 -6.67 15.05 8.88
C GLU A 47 -5.40 14.97 9.72
N THR A 48 -4.75 16.09 9.95
CA THR A 48 -3.61 16.17 10.86
C THR A 48 -4.08 16.58 12.25
N PHE A 49 -3.41 16.06 13.27
CA PHE A 49 -3.67 16.42 14.65
C PHE A 49 -2.40 16.29 15.48
N ASN A 50 -2.38 16.92 16.64
CA ASN A 50 -1.26 16.86 17.57
C ASN A 50 -1.63 15.98 18.77
N ARG A 51 -0.71 15.09 19.16
CA ARG A 51 -0.85 14.26 20.34
C ARG A 51 0.47 14.31 21.12
N SER A 52 0.41 14.83 22.33
CA SER A 52 1.59 14.94 23.22
C SER A 52 2.78 15.66 22.57
N GLY A 53 2.52 16.72 21.81
CA GLY A 53 3.54 17.51 21.12
C GLY A 53 4.04 16.94 19.79
N MET A 54 3.49 15.82 19.33
CA MET A 54 3.88 15.18 18.09
C MET A 54 2.77 15.24 17.05
N ASP A 55 3.15 15.43 15.80
CA ASP A 55 2.20 15.48 14.69
C ASP A 55 1.83 14.08 14.24
N TYR A 56 0.52 13.85 14.17
CA TYR A 56 -0.11 12.63 13.68
C TYR A 56 -0.99 12.96 12.49
N ILE A 57 -1.26 11.95 11.68
CA ILE A 57 -2.21 12.03 10.60
C ILE A 57 -3.19 10.86 10.68
N ARG A 58 -4.46 11.19 10.55
CA ARG A 58 -5.54 10.22 10.34
C ARG A 58 -5.95 10.30 8.90
N PHE A 59 -6.07 9.15 8.26
CA PHE A 59 -6.45 9.09 6.86
C PHE A 59 -7.35 7.90 6.59
N TRP A 60 -8.16 8.04 5.55
CA TRP A 60 -9.15 7.03 5.18
C TRP A 60 -8.88 6.55 3.78
N ILE A 61 -8.96 5.25 3.61
CA ILE A 61 -8.73 4.59 2.33
C ILE A 61 -9.88 3.66 1.97
N HIS A 62 -10.05 3.46 0.68
CA HIS A 62 -10.81 2.35 0.12
C HIS A 62 -9.79 1.33 -0.39
N PRO A 63 -9.50 0.25 0.36
CA PRO A 63 -8.37 -0.61 0.03
C PRO A 63 -8.58 -1.48 -1.20
N LEU A 64 -9.83 -1.71 -1.59
CA LEU A 64 -10.16 -2.55 -2.73
C LEU A 64 -10.54 -1.72 -3.95
N GLN A 65 -10.04 -2.16 -5.10
CA GLN A 65 -10.43 -1.59 -6.38
C GLN A 65 -11.92 -1.78 -6.62
N ARG A 66 -12.60 -0.74 -7.13
CA ARG A 66 -14.02 -0.78 -7.51
C ARG A 66 -15.00 -1.09 -6.37
N ARG A 67 -14.53 -1.00 -5.12
CA ARG A 67 -15.37 -1.18 -3.93
C ARG A 67 -15.15 -0.03 -2.96
N LYS A 68 -16.19 0.80 -2.79
CA LYS A 68 -16.18 1.91 -1.83
C LYS A 68 -16.95 1.58 -0.55
N ASP A 69 -17.52 0.39 -0.47
CA ASP A 69 -18.24 -0.08 0.71
C ASP A 69 -17.30 -0.49 1.85
N ILE A 70 -16.04 -0.78 1.55
CA ILE A 70 -15.01 -1.06 2.53
C ILE A 70 -14.11 0.16 2.67
N GLU A 71 -14.11 0.72 3.86
CA GLU A 71 -13.35 1.89 4.26
C GLU A 71 -12.52 1.56 5.47
N ILE A 72 -11.26 1.98 5.48
CA ILE A 72 -10.38 1.80 6.62
C ILE A 72 -9.88 3.17 7.05
N ALA A 73 -10.07 3.49 8.34
CA ALA A 73 -9.46 4.62 8.99
C ALA A 73 -8.11 4.20 9.56
N CYS A 74 -7.07 4.91 9.17
CA CYS A 74 -5.70 4.67 9.57
C CYS A 74 -5.17 5.86 10.35
N GLU A 75 -4.21 5.59 11.22
CA GLU A 75 -3.57 6.64 12.02
C GLU A 75 -2.07 6.35 12.13
N ALA A 76 -1.25 7.36 11.94
CA ALA A 76 0.19 7.25 12.04
C ALA A 76 0.83 8.56 12.43
N GLN A 77 2.02 8.47 13.02
CA GLN A 77 2.84 9.65 13.28
C GLN A 77 3.40 10.19 11.95
N VAL A 78 3.37 11.50 11.79
CA VAL A 78 4.00 12.16 10.63
C VAL A 78 5.51 12.15 10.82
N LEU A 79 6.21 11.48 9.91
CA LEU A 79 7.65 11.42 9.92
C LEU A 79 8.28 12.65 9.26
N ASP A 80 7.67 13.11 8.17
CA ASP A 80 8.20 14.19 7.34
C ASP A 80 7.10 14.75 6.42
N ARG A 81 7.42 15.88 5.80
CA ARG A 81 6.67 16.46 4.69
C ARG A 81 7.63 16.64 3.52
N ARG A 82 7.29 16.08 2.37
CA ARG A 82 8.14 16.13 1.19
C ARG A 82 7.41 16.66 -0.01
N VAL A 83 8.13 17.42 -0.84
CA VAL A 83 7.66 17.79 -2.16
C VAL A 83 7.99 16.65 -3.12
N VAL A 84 6.96 16.08 -3.73
CA VAL A 84 7.09 15.02 -4.73
C VAL A 84 6.64 15.58 -6.07
N ARG A 85 7.47 15.41 -7.09
CA ARG A 85 7.15 15.81 -8.46
C ARG A 85 6.69 14.59 -9.24
N ASP A 86 5.59 14.77 -9.96
CA ASP A 86 5.12 13.76 -10.90
C ASP A 86 5.85 13.88 -12.27
N SER A 87 5.58 12.95 -13.16
CA SER A 87 6.16 12.95 -14.51
C SER A 87 5.73 14.14 -15.37
N GLY A 88 4.63 14.82 -15.01
CA GLY A 88 4.14 16.03 -15.66
C GLY A 88 4.76 17.33 -15.11
N GLY A 89 5.68 17.23 -14.13
CA GLY A 89 6.33 18.38 -13.53
C GLY A 89 5.54 19.06 -12.41
N HIS A 90 4.38 18.53 -12.03
CA HIS A 90 3.59 19.04 -10.91
C HIS A 90 4.23 18.66 -9.59
N ALA A 91 4.41 19.65 -8.71
CA ALA A 91 4.93 19.44 -7.36
C ALA A 91 3.76 19.39 -6.36
N GLU A 92 3.76 18.39 -5.50
CA GLU A 92 2.78 18.22 -4.44
C GLU A 92 3.51 17.98 -3.12
N GLU A 93 3.09 18.69 -2.07
CA GLU A 93 3.56 18.41 -0.72
C GLU A 93 2.82 17.19 -0.17
N ARG A 94 3.57 16.20 0.30
CA ARG A 94 3.02 14.95 0.83
C ARG A 94 3.52 14.69 2.23
N TYR A 95 2.63 14.17 3.07
CA TYR A 95 3.01 13.63 4.36
C TYR A 95 3.68 12.28 4.18
N VAL A 96 4.72 12.03 4.97
CA VAL A 96 5.46 10.77 4.98
C VAL A 96 5.26 10.09 6.31
N ILE A 97 4.93 8.81 6.27
CA ILE A 97 4.86 7.92 7.43
C ILE A 97 5.81 6.75 7.25
N SER A 98 6.18 6.11 8.34
CA SER A 98 6.92 4.86 8.34
C SER A 98 6.01 3.74 8.83
N THR A 99 6.00 2.62 8.12
CA THR A 99 5.12 1.50 8.47
C THR A 99 5.68 0.18 7.97
N PRO A 100 5.45 -0.93 8.71
CA PRO A 100 5.74 -2.25 8.17
C PRO A 100 4.82 -2.58 7.01
N ILE A 101 5.36 -3.26 6.02
CA ILE A 101 4.64 -3.88 4.93
C ILE A 101 4.92 -5.37 4.91
N ARG A 102 3.91 -6.17 4.59
CA ARG A 102 4.05 -7.61 4.43
C ARG A 102 3.66 -8.03 3.03
N ILE A 103 4.56 -8.75 2.36
CA ILE A 103 4.28 -9.43 1.08
C ILE A 103 4.68 -10.90 1.24
N GLY A 104 3.69 -11.80 1.18
CA GLY A 104 3.91 -13.20 1.50
C GLY A 104 4.47 -13.37 2.92
N PRO A 105 5.56 -14.12 3.12
CA PRO A 105 6.18 -14.30 4.42
C PRO A 105 7.14 -13.16 4.82
N HIS A 106 7.35 -12.16 3.95
CA HIS A 106 8.29 -11.07 4.18
C HIS A 106 7.62 -9.85 4.77
N GLU A 107 8.20 -9.33 5.84
CA GLU A 107 7.77 -8.10 6.48
C GLU A 107 8.98 -7.20 6.70
N TRP A 108 8.86 -5.93 6.32
CA TRP A 108 9.92 -4.94 6.51
C TRP A 108 9.32 -3.54 6.60
N GLU A 109 10.10 -2.62 7.15
CA GLU A 109 9.70 -1.22 7.34
C GLU A 109 9.91 -0.43 6.07
N ILE A 110 8.93 0.38 5.68
CA ILE A 110 9.01 1.28 4.53
C ILE A 110 8.59 2.68 4.89
N GLU A 111 9.08 3.65 4.14
CA GLU A 111 8.51 4.99 4.09
C GLU A 111 7.38 5.01 3.06
N LEU A 112 6.28 5.64 3.43
CA LEU A 112 5.08 5.71 2.62
C LEU A 112 4.59 7.15 2.55
N THR A 113 4.47 7.69 1.35
CA THR A 113 3.87 9.01 1.15
C THR A 113 2.36 8.88 0.98
N LEU A 114 1.62 9.82 1.54
CA LEU A 114 0.17 9.85 1.45
C LEU A 114 -0.25 10.86 0.38
N THR A 115 -1.12 10.42 -0.51
CA THR A 115 -1.65 11.27 -1.58
C THR A 115 -3.16 11.35 -1.49
N SER A 116 -3.71 12.47 -1.93
CA SER A 116 -5.16 12.68 -1.98
C SER A 116 -5.69 12.39 -3.38
N ARG A 117 -5.52 11.14 -3.85
CA ARG A 117 -5.97 10.69 -5.18
C ARG A 117 -6.80 9.42 -5.05
N GLU A 118 -8.11 9.55 -5.11
CA GLU A 118 -9.02 8.41 -5.02
C GLU A 118 -9.28 7.74 -6.38
N ASP A 119 -9.00 8.42 -7.47
CA ASP A 119 -9.26 7.96 -8.83
C ASP A 119 -8.25 6.94 -9.38
N MET A 120 -7.21 6.64 -8.63
CA MET A 120 -6.18 5.68 -9.05
C MET A 120 -6.66 4.25 -8.87
N LEU A 121 -6.54 3.45 -9.92
CA LEU A 121 -6.94 2.04 -9.90
C LEU A 121 -6.17 1.24 -8.84
N PHE A 122 -4.85 1.42 -8.79
CA PHE A 122 -4.04 0.87 -7.71
C PHE A 122 -4.00 1.87 -6.55
N ARG A 123 -4.47 1.45 -5.40
CA ARG A 123 -4.50 2.30 -4.19
C ARG A 123 -3.12 2.52 -3.59
N MET A 124 -2.15 1.71 -3.98
CA MET A 124 -0.78 1.81 -3.50
C MET A 124 0.23 1.52 -4.61
N LEU A 125 1.29 2.32 -4.64
CA LEU A 125 2.47 2.09 -5.47
C LEU A 125 3.65 1.72 -4.56
N LEU A 126 4.36 0.66 -4.93
CA LEU A 126 5.59 0.27 -4.24
C LEU A 126 6.79 0.82 -5.00
N GLY A 127 7.47 1.77 -4.38
CA GLY A 127 8.60 2.47 -4.99
C GLY A 127 9.93 1.74 -4.84
N ARG A 128 10.94 2.26 -5.52
CA ARG A 128 12.27 1.65 -5.62
C ARG A 128 12.95 1.43 -4.25
N ARG A 129 12.85 2.40 -3.33
CA ARG A 129 13.45 2.26 -2.00
C ARG A 129 12.86 1.11 -1.20
N ALA A 130 11.56 0.91 -1.29
CA ALA A 130 10.89 -0.21 -0.62
C ALA A 130 11.29 -1.55 -1.24
N ILE A 131 11.39 -1.62 -2.56
CA ILE A 131 11.81 -2.82 -3.29
C ILE A 131 13.24 -3.22 -2.89
N VAL A 132 14.15 -2.26 -2.86
CA VAL A 132 15.55 -2.48 -2.44
C VAL A 132 15.61 -2.88 -0.97
N GLY A 133 14.85 -2.20 -0.10
CA GLY A 133 14.79 -2.51 1.34
C GLY A 133 14.28 -3.92 1.63
N GLY A 134 13.38 -4.45 0.81
CA GLY A 134 12.89 -5.83 0.90
C GLY A 134 13.78 -6.85 0.19
N ASP A 135 14.84 -6.41 -0.46
CA ASP A 135 15.76 -7.25 -1.23
C ASP A 135 15.05 -8.08 -2.32
N PHE A 136 14.15 -7.42 -3.06
CA PHE A 136 13.41 -8.05 -4.13
C PHE A 136 13.99 -7.76 -5.51
N LEU A 137 13.87 -8.76 -6.39
CA LEU A 137 13.93 -8.58 -7.85
C LEU A 137 12.52 -8.43 -8.39
N VAL A 138 12.36 -7.61 -9.41
CA VAL A 138 11.07 -7.43 -10.07
C VAL A 138 11.03 -8.22 -11.36
N ASP A 139 10.06 -9.13 -11.45
CA ASP A 139 9.73 -9.81 -12.70
C ASP A 139 8.54 -9.10 -13.36
N PRO A 140 8.77 -8.32 -14.43
CA PRO A 140 7.69 -7.56 -15.05
C PRO A 140 6.66 -8.41 -15.79
N LYS A 141 6.95 -9.69 -15.99
CA LYS A 141 6.03 -10.63 -16.64
C LYS A 141 5.09 -11.32 -15.65
N ALA A 142 5.41 -11.29 -14.36
CA ALA A 142 4.70 -12.04 -13.34
C ALA A 142 3.71 -11.16 -12.57
N SER A 143 2.67 -11.77 -12.04
CA SER A 143 1.69 -11.15 -11.15
C SER A 143 1.41 -12.10 -9.99
N TYR A 144 1.29 -11.53 -8.79
CA TYR A 144 0.85 -12.26 -7.61
C TYR A 144 1.71 -13.49 -7.29
N LEU A 145 3.02 -13.32 -7.34
CA LEU A 145 3.97 -14.40 -7.02
C LEU A 145 3.88 -14.85 -5.56
N HIS A 146 3.42 -13.97 -4.68
CA HIS A 146 3.27 -14.23 -3.25
C HIS A 146 1.82 -14.51 -2.83
N GLY A 147 0.98 -14.91 -3.77
CA GLY A 147 -0.37 -15.36 -3.51
C GLY A 147 -1.44 -14.46 -4.09
N LYS A 148 -2.60 -15.07 -4.28
CA LYS A 148 -3.81 -14.40 -4.72
C LYS A 148 -4.41 -13.60 -3.57
N ARG A 149 -5.38 -12.73 -3.87
CA ARG A 149 -6.12 -11.98 -2.87
C ARG A 149 -6.57 -12.89 -1.71
N PRO A 150 -6.28 -12.52 -0.44
CA PRO A 150 -6.83 -13.23 0.70
C PRO A 150 -8.35 -13.10 0.72
N ARG A 151 -9.05 -14.21 0.49
CA ARG A 151 -10.53 -14.22 0.39
C ARG A 151 -11.22 -13.76 1.67
N LYS A 152 -10.58 -13.97 2.82
CA LYS A 152 -11.13 -13.67 4.15
C LYS A 152 -10.68 -12.32 4.70
N ALA A 153 -9.88 -11.56 3.97
CA ALA A 153 -9.38 -10.26 4.47
C ALA A 153 -10.51 -9.25 4.65
N TYR A 154 -11.51 -9.29 3.78
CA TYR A 154 -12.64 -8.38 3.81
C TYR A 154 -13.95 -9.15 3.63
N PRO A 155 -15.07 -8.65 4.21
CA PRO A 155 -16.35 -9.27 4.01
C PRO A 155 -16.73 -9.24 2.53
N SER A 156 -17.38 -10.30 2.05
CA SER A 156 -17.96 -10.33 0.72
C SER A 156 -19.06 -9.27 0.60
N ARG A 157 -19.31 -8.78 -0.62
CA ARG A 157 -20.46 -7.92 -0.87
C ARG A 157 -21.71 -8.66 -0.41
N LYS A 158 -22.51 -8.01 0.44
CA LYS A 158 -23.86 -8.51 0.73
C LYS A 158 -24.59 -8.64 -0.60
N LYS A 159 -24.93 -9.86 -0.99
CA LYS A 159 -25.85 -10.07 -2.10
C LYS A 159 -27.08 -9.23 -1.80
N LYS A 160 -27.43 -8.28 -2.69
CA LYS A 160 -28.75 -7.69 -2.65
C LYS A 160 -29.72 -8.85 -2.66
N HIS A 161 -30.50 -9.02 -1.59
CA HIS A 161 -31.60 -9.99 -1.61
C HIS A 161 -32.56 -9.60 -2.72
N LYS A 162 -32.37 -10.18 -3.91
CA LYS A 162 -33.42 -10.16 -4.92
C LYS A 162 -34.57 -10.96 -4.36
N GLY A 163 -35.68 -10.31 -4.10
CA GLY A 163 -36.92 -10.99 -3.94
C GLY A 163 -37.50 -11.04 -2.54
N ILE A 164 -37.12 -10.19 -1.62
CA ILE A 164 -38.03 -9.87 -0.52
C ILE A 164 -38.81 -8.61 -0.93
N SER A 165 -39.55 -8.75 -1.99
CA SER A 165 -40.65 -7.84 -2.24
C SER A 165 -41.82 -8.29 -1.34
N LYS A 166 -41.92 -7.61 -0.27
CA LYS A 166 -43.19 -7.62 0.47
C LYS A 166 -43.55 -6.19 0.77
#